data_59b94a16862618067a34a59eda2534da
#
_entry.id   59b94a16862618067a34a59eda2534da
#
_cell.length_a   1.000
_cell.length_b   1.000
_cell.length_c   1.000
_cell.angle_alpha   90.00
_cell.angle_beta   90.00
_cell.angle_gamma   90.00
#
_symmetry.space_group_name_H-M   'P 1'
#
loop_
_entity.id
_entity.type
_entity.pdbx_description
1 polymer ?
#
loop_
_entity_poly.entity_id
_entity_poly.type
_entity_poly.pdbx_seq_one_letter_code
_entity_poly.pdbx_strand_id
1 'polypeptide(L)'
;MYNGEKKGKATVLCGALILSAFGAMAHAAELKIGYVDMQRALNESKAGKQAKVVMESEYQKFQTQIAQRQRDLQAAQQTLQTQGLMLSEKARKEKEREYQNMLKEFKRWGEDKQTELKQKEVELTKATLKGLATTVKKLGEEEKFTVILEKNEAILLYTSNAVDLTDRVIQIFNSSSVK
;
A
#
# COMPACT_ATOMS: atom_id res chain seq x y z
N MET A 1 5.66 -110.61 18.37
CA MET A 1 7.02 -110.47 17.81
C MET A 1 7.09 -109.10 17.06
N TYR A 2 7.96 -108.27 17.60
CA TYR A 2 8.76 -107.28 16.90
C TYR A 2 8.09 -106.23 16.03
N ASN A 3 8.05 -105.04 16.51
CA ASN A 3 8.98 -103.88 16.36
C ASN A 3 8.75 -103.04 15.11
N GLY A 4 8.69 -101.73 15.32
CA GLY A 4 9.01 -100.75 14.33
C GLY A 4 8.48 -99.33 14.62
N GLU A 5 9.14 -98.73 15.61
CA GLU A 5 9.04 -97.23 15.75
C GLU A 5 9.52 -96.55 14.48
N LYS A 6 8.81 -95.59 14.02
CA LYS A 6 9.41 -94.43 13.33
C LYS A 6 8.78 -93.11 13.77
N LYS A 7 9.57 -92.40 14.55
CA LYS A 7 9.36 -91.02 14.94
C LYS A 7 9.37 -90.08 13.71
N GLY A 8 8.25 -89.45 13.38
CA GLY A 8 8.19 -88.37 12.42
C GLY A 8 8.19 -87.04 13.18
N LYS A 9 9.29 -86.32 13.05
CA LYS A 9 9.45 -84.93 13.63
C LYS A 9 8.55 -84.01 12.90
N ALA A 10 7.53 -83.49 13.57
CA ALA A 10 6.73 -82.40 13.11
C ALA A 10 7.52 -81.07 13.30
N THR A 11 8.03 -80.49 12.24
CA THR A 11 8.65 -79.20 12.22
C THR A 11 7.56 -78.11 12.23
N VAL A 12 7.38 -77.51 13.37
CA VAL A 12 6.48 -76.36 13.50
C VAL A 12 7.22 -75.14 12.91
N LEU A 13 6.82 -74.70 11.73
CA LEU A 13 7.25 -73.44 11.12
C LEU A 13 6.46 -72.32 11.78
N CYS A 14 7.09 -71.66 12.76
CA CYS A 14 6.58 -70.43 13.33
C CYS A 14 6.85 -69.30 12.31
N GLY A 15 5.82 -68.95 11.50
CA GLY A 15 5.83 -67.82 10.62
C GLY A 15 5.66 -66.52 11.45
N ALA A 16 6.77 -65.87 11.73
CA ALA A 16 6.74 -64.55 12.32
C ALA A 16 6.19 -63.55 11.28
N LEU A 17 4.91 -63.18 11.40
CA LEU A 17 4.28 -62.08 10.67
C LEU A 17 4.77 -60.77 11.26
N ILE A 18 5.82 -60.20 10.65
CA ILE A 18 6.29 -58.84 10.96
C ILE A 18 5.27 -57.87 10.34
N LEU A 19 4.30 -57.44 11.15
CA LEU A 19 3.45 -56.29 10.84
C LEU A 19 4.34 -55.05 10.90
N SER A 20 4.95 -54.67 9.77
CA SER A 20 5.56 -53.34 9.60
C SER A 20 4.43 -52.32 9.54
N ALA A 21 4.07 -51.81 10.72
CA ALA A 21 3.27 -50.62 10.85
C ALA A 21 4.06 -49.43 10.28
N PHE A 22 3.87 -49.14 8.99
CA PHE A 22 4.25 -47.89 8.39
C PHE A 22 3.40 -46.80 9.05
N GLY A 23 3.90 -46.29 10.17
CA GLY A 23 3.38 -45.05 10.77
C GLY A 23 3.57 -43.91 9.78
N ALA A 24 2.55 -43.66 8.97
CA ALA A 24 2.47 -42.40 8.24
C ALA A 24 2.49 -41.26 9.30
N MET A 25 3.67 -40.69 9.57
CA MET A 25 3.77 -39.44 10.29
C MET A 25 3.06 -38.40 9.41
N ALA A 26 1.79 -38.15 9.71
CA ALA A 26 1.10 -36.99 9.22
C ALA A 26 1.89 -35.78 9.74
N HIS A 27 2.75 -35.23 8.90
CA HIS A 27 3.32 -33.90 9.14
C HIS A 27 2.12 -32.95 9.14
N ALA A 28 1.60 -32.64 10.32
CA ALA A 28 0.73 -31.50 10.48
C ALA A 28 1.53 -30.31 9.96
N ALA A 29 1.14 -29.75 8.82
CA ALA A 29 1.78 -28.58 8.27
C ALA A 29 1.72 -27.51 9.37
N GLU A 30 2.90 -27.09 9.85
CA GLU A 30 3.01 -26.05 10.89
C GLU A 30 2.32 -24.78 10.37
N LEU A 31 1.29 -24.35 11.08
CA LEU A 31 0.51 -23.19 10.70
C LEU A 31 1.36 -21.92 10.91
N LYS A 32 2.01 -21.46 9.84
CA LYS A 32 2.86 -20.26 9.87
C LYS A 32 2.01 -19.01 9.61
N ILE A 33 1.77 -18.21 10.65
CA ILE A 33 0.98 -16.98 10.60
C ILE A 33 1.90 -15.79 10.76
N GLY A 34 1.70 -14.75 9.96
CA GLY A 34 2.35 -13.46 10.10
C GLY A 34 1.35 -12.31 10.00
N TYR A 35 1.79 -11.10 10.33
CA TYR A 35 1.03 -9.89 10.02
C TYR A 35 1.94 -8.78 9.48
N VAL A 36 1.33 -7.83 8.76
CA VAL A 36 2.00 -6.66 8.21
C VAL A 36 1.17 -5.42 8.52
N ASP A 37 1.81 -4.39 9.06
CA ASP A 37 1.25 -3.05 9.18
C ASP A 37 1.45 -2.32 7.83
N MET A 38 0.43 -2.38 6.96
CA MET A 38 0.49 -1.79 5.64
C MET A 38 0.59 -0.26 5.68
N GLN A 39 0.02 0.38 6.71
CA GLN A 39 0.11 1.83 6.89
C GLN A 39 1.52 2.26 7.29
N ARG A 40 2.17 1.53 8.21
CA ARG A 40 3.57 1.74 8.56
C ARG A 40 4.48 1.48 7.37
N ALA A 41 4.25 0.38 6.65
CA ALA A 41 5.01 0.04 5.46
C ALA A 41 4.90 1.11 4.36
N LEU A 42 3.70 1.65 4.12
CA LEU A 42 3.47 2.76 3.22
C LEU A 42 4.28 3.99 3.63
N ASN A 43 4.22 4.37 4.91
CA ASN A 43 4.85 5.60 5.42
C ASN A 43 6.38 5.53 5.46
N GLU A 44 6.95 4.36 5.75
CA GLU A 44 8.37 4.17 5.98
C GLU A 44 9.14 3.68 4.75
N SER A 45 8.46 3.13 3.75
CA SER A 45 9.11 2.70 2.50
C SER A 45 9.71 3.89 1.73
N LYS A 46 10.77 3.61 0.94
CA LYS A 46 11.38 4.62 0.05
C LYS A 46 10.35 5.23 -0.91
N ALA A 47 9.50 4.40 -1.50
CA ALA A 47 8.45 4.85 -2.41
C ALA A 47 7.41 5.74 -1.72
N GLY A 48 6.98 5.38 -0.51
CA GLY A 48 6.05 6.20 0.27
C GLY A 48 6.64 7.54 0.70
N LYS A 49 7.90 7.54 1.15
CA LYS A 49 8.63 8.79 1.45
C LYS A 49 8.78 9.67 0.21
N GLN A 50 9.12 9.07 -0.93
CA GLN A 50 9.22 9.79 -2.19
C GLN A 50 7.87 10.38 -2.63
N ALA A 51 6.78 9.63 -2.48
CA ALA A 51 5.44 10.12 -2.76
C ALA A 51 5.08 11.35 -1.92
N LYS A 52 5.44 11.35 -0.62
CA LYS A 52 5.26 12.53 0.26
C LYS A 52 6.05 13.74 -0.23
N VAL A 53 7.32 13.55 -0.60
CA VAL A 53 8.17 14.64 -1.13
C VAL A 53 7.58 15.22 -2.43
N VAL A 54 7.10 14.36 -3.32
CA VAL A 54 6.44 14.79 -4.56
C VAL A 54 5.18 15.60 -4.24
N MET A 55 4.33 15.11 -3.35
CA MET A 55 3.10 15.82 -2.97
C MET A 55 3.39 17.16 -2.29
N GLU A 56 4.35 17.20 -1.39
CA GLU A 56 4.76 18.46 -0.73
C GLU A 56 5.23 19.51 -1.75
N SER A 57 6.05 19.10 -2.73
CA SER A 57 6.48 19.97 -3.82
C SER A 57 5.30 20.49 -4.65
N GLU A 58 4.33 19.65 -4.98
CA GLU A 58 3.14 20.05 -5.72
C GLU A 58 2.26 21.02 -4.91
N TYR A 59 2.09 20.78 -3.59
CA TYR A 59 1.38 21.72 -2.72
C TYR A 59 2.08 23.07 -2.62
N GLN A 60 3.40 23.11 -2.52
CA GLN A 60 4.17 24.37 -2.51
C GLN A 60 4.01 25.14 -3.82
N LYS A 61 4.08 24.46 -4.97
CA LYS A 61 3.81 25.07 -6.27
C LYS A 61 2.40 25.66 -6.34
N PHE A 62 1.41 24.91 -5.85
CA PHE A 62 0.02 25.36 -5.81
C PHE A 62 -0.13 26.61 -4.96
N GLN A 63 0.46 26.65 -3.76
CA GLN A 63 0.44 27.83 -2.88
C GLN A 63 1.08 29.05 -3.56
N THR A 64 2.20 28.85 -4.24
CA THR A 64 2.87 29.93 -4.99
C THR A 64 1.98 30.47 -6.11
N GLN A 65 1.29 29.59 -6.84
CA GLN A 65 0.36 29.99 -7.91
C GLN A 65 -0.88 30.71 -7.37
N ILE A 66 -1.42 30.26 -6.23
CA ILE A 66 -2.51 30.97 -5.53
C ILE A 66 -2.07 32.41 -5.20
N ALA A 67 -0.92 32.56 -4.54
CA ALA A 67 -0.42 33.88 -4.14
C ALA A 67 -0.19 34.80 -5.34
N GLN A 68 0.29 34.27 -6.47
CA GLN A 68 0.46 35.05 -7.70
C GLN A 68 -0.89 35.51 -8.26
N ARG A 69 -1.84 34.61 -8.44
CA ARG A 69 -3.17 34.91 -8.97
C ARG A 69 -3.96 35.87 -8.08
N GLN A 70 -3.77 35.77 -6.74
CA GLN A 70 -4.35 36.74 -5.80
C GLN A 70 -3.77 38.16 -5.97
N ARG A 71 -2.43 38.29 -6.20
CA ARG A 71 -1.81 39.58 -6.53
C ARG A 71 -2.34 40.14 -7.82
N ASP A 72 -2.52 39.33 -8.85
CA ASP A 72 -3.05 39.76 -10.15
C ASP A 72 -4.49 40.27 -10.01
N LEU A 73 -5.34 39.59 -9.25
CA LEU A 73 -6.71 40.04 -8.92
C LEU A 73 -6.71 41.33 -8.14
N GLN A 74 -5.83 41.47 -7.15
CA GLN A 74 -5.71 42.71 -6.35
C GLN A 74 -5.27 43.88 -7.20
N ALA A 75 -4.30 43.69 -8.10
CA ALA A 75 -3.85 44.71 -9.04
C ALA A 75 -4.97 45.14 -10.00
N ALA A 76 -5.74 44.20 -10.53
CA ALA A 76 -6.89 44.49 -11.38
C ALA A 76 -7.97 45.27 -10.63
N GLN A 77 -8.27 44.91 -9.38
CA GLN A 77 -9.20 45.62 -8.52
C GLN A 77 -8.74 47.06 -8.22
N GLN A 78 -7.46 47.21 -7.89
CA GLN A 78 -6.87 48.51 -7.61
C GLN A 78 -6.92 49.41 -8.85
N THR A 79 -6.63 48.84 -10.04
CA THR A 79 -6.75 49.58 -11.30
C THR A 79 -8.18 50.10 -11.55
N LEU A 80 -9.18 49.26 -11.29
CA LEU A 80 -10.58 49.69 -11.37
C LEU A 80 -10.94 50.81 -10.40
N GLN A 81 -10.41 50.77 -9.17
CA GLN A 81 -10.68 51.78 -8.15
C GLN A 81 -9.99 53.11 -8.46
N THR A 82 -8.74 53.09 -8.93
CA THR A 82 -7.94 54.30 -9.11
C THR A 82 -8.15 54.96 -10.48
N GLN A 83 -8.27 54.15 -11.52
CA GLN A 83 -8.41 54.65 -12.90
C GLN A 83 -9.86 54.64 -13.41
N GLY A 84 -10.76 53.93 -12.74
CA GLY A 84 -12.15 53.75 -13.18
C GLY A 84 -12.92 55.06 -13.31
N LEU A 85 -12.56 56.08 -12.52
CA LEU A 85 -13.17 57.43 -12.58
C LEU A 85 -12.71 58.25 -13.81
N MET A 86 -11.57 57.89 -14.40
CA MET A 86 -11.00 58.57 -15.57
C MET A 86 -11.34 57.85 -16.89
N LEU A 87 -11.89 56.62 -16.81
CA LEU A 87 -12.27 55.87 -17.98
C LEU A 87 -13.64 56.26 -18.51
N SER A 88 -13.82 56.13 -19.82
CA SER A 88 -15.17 56.18 -20.41
C SER A 88 -16.04 55.07 -19.81
N GLU A 89 -17.36 55.26 -19.77
CA GLU A 89 -18.31 54.28 -19.23
C GLU A 89 -18.15 52.89 -19.90
N LYS A 90 -17.91 52.88 -21.21
CA LYS A 90 -17.66 51.62 -21.96
C LYS A 90 -16.39 50.93 -21.47
N ALA A 91 -15.26 51.65 -21.36
CA ALA A 91 -13.98 51.11 -20.92
C ALA A 91 -14.04 50.63 -19.46
N ARG A 92 -14.75 51.31 -18.59
CA ARG A 92 -14.99 50.89 -17.21
C ARG A 92 -15.76 49.57 -17.15
N LYS A 93 -16.87 49.43 -17.89
CA LYS A 93 -17.66 48.20 -17.97
C LYS A 93 -16.85 47.02 -18.51
N GLU A 94 -15.97 47.25 -19.49
CA GLU A 94 -15.06 46.23 -19.99
C GLU A 94 -14.08 45.75 -18.91
N LYS A 95 -13.47 46.67 -18.15
CA LYS A 95 -12.56 46.34 -17.04
C LYS A 95 -13.27 45.63 -15.88
N GLU A 96 -14.47 46.02 -15.53
CA GLU A 96 -15.30 45.36 -14.53
C GLU A 96 -15.62 43.93 -14.96
N ARG A 97 -15.95 43.68 -16.25
CA ARG A 97 -16.22 42.39 -16.81
C ARG A 97 -14.96 41.51 -16.82
N GLU A 98 -13.81 42.09 -17.17
CA GLU A 98 -12.52 41.40 -17.14
C GLU A 98 -12.20 40.91 -15.72
N TYR A 99 -12.32 41.77 -14.73
CA TYR A 99 -12.12 41.43 -13.32
C TYR A 99 -13.08 40.30 -12.85
N GLN A 100 -14.36 40.38 -13.20
CA GLN A 100 -15.33 39.33 -12.85
C GLN A 100 -14.98 37.99 -13.52
N ASN A 101 -14.45 38.00 -14.73
CA ASN A 101 -13.98 36.80 -15.40
C ASN A 101 -12.74 36.21 -14.69
N MET A 102 -11.77 37.08 -14.32
CA MET A 102 -10.60 36.65 -13.56
C MET A 102 -10.97 35.98 -12.24
N LEU A 103 -11.97 36.56 -11.51
CA LEU A 103 -12.47 35.92 -10.27
C LEU A 103 -13.07 34.54 -10.51
N LYS A 104 -13.89 34.37 -11.54
CA LYS A 104 -14.49 33.10 -11.91
C LYS A 104 -13.43 32.07 -12.29
N GLU A 105 -12.46 32.48 -13.11
CA GLU A 105 -11.36 31.63 -13.54
C GLU A 105 -10.47 31.23 -12.37
N PHE A 106 -10.17 32.14 -11.44
CA PHE A 106 -9.40 31.84 -10.24
C PHE A 106 -10.09 30.79 -9.37
N LYS A 107 -11.40 30.96 -9.13
CA LYS A 107 -12.19 29.99 -8.37
C LYS A 107 -12.17 28.61 -9.02
N ARG A 108 -12.51 28.55 -10.31
CA ARG A 108 -12.55 27.28 -11.06
C ARG A 108 -11.19 26.61 -11.08
N TRP A 109 -10.13 27.36 -11.37
CA TRP A 109 -8.77 26.85 -11.37
C TRP A 109 -8.37 26.28 -10.01
N GLY A 110 -8.75 26.93 -8.90
CA GLY A 110 -8.47 26.45 -7.55
C GLY A 110 -9.16 25.12 -7.25
N GLU A 111 -10.44 24.97 -7.63
CA GLU A 111 -11.21 23.76 -7.49
C GLU A 111 -10.62 22.60 -8.35
N ASP A 112 -10.28 22.90 -9.61
CA ASP A 112 -9.66 21.95 -10.53
C ASP A 112 -8.31 21.46 -10.00
N LYS A 113 -7.46 22.38 -9.53
CA LYS A 113 -6.14 22.04 -8.96
C LYS A 113 -6.22 21.24 -7.66
N GLN A 114 -7.17 21.56 -6.79
CA GLN A 114 -7.38 20.77 -5.58
C GLN A 114 -7.80 19.33 -5.91
N THR A 115 -8.66 19.19 -6.91
CA THR A 115 -9.08 17.86 -7.40
C THR A 115 -7.91 17.08 -8.00
N GLU A 116 -7.09 17.73 -8.84
CA GLU A 116 -5.88 17.14 -9.43
C GLU A 116 -4.89 16.65 -8.36
N LEU A 117 -4.62 17.48 -7.34
CA LEU A 117 -3.73 17.13 -6.23
C LEU A 117 -4.25 15.92 -5.46
N LYS A 118 -5.54 15.89 -5.17
CA LYS A 118 -6.16 14.75 -4.49
C LYS A 118 -6.09 13.47 -5.32
N GLN A 119 -6.32 13.54 -6.62
CA GLN A 119 -6.18 12.39 -7.53
C GLN A 119 -4.75 11.88 -7.55
N LYS A 120 -3.77 12.77 -7.65
CA LYS A 120 -2.35 12.42 -7.64
C LYS A 120 -1.93 11.74 -6.32
N GLU A 121 -2.40 12.23 -5.19
CA GLU A 121 -2.17 11.61 -3.88
C GLU A 121 -2.73 10.18 -3.83
N VAL A 122 -3.96 9.99 -4.29
CA VAL A 122 -4.60 8.67 -4.36
C VAL A 122 -3.84 7.73 -5.29
N GLU A 123 -3.39 8.19 -6.45
CA GLU A 123 -2.61 7.39 -7.40
C GLU A 123 -1.29 6.93 -6.82
N LEU A 124 -0.52 7.85 -6.21
CA LEU A 124 0.77 7.53 -5.59
C LEU A 124 0.61 6.55 -4.43
N THR A 125 -0.39 6.76 -3.58
CA THR A 125 -0.71 5.87 -2.47
C THR A 125 -1.10 4.48 -2.97
N LYS A 126 -2.01 4.42 -3.94
CA LYS A 126 -2.47 3.16 -4.54
C LYS A 126 -1.35 2.39 -5.21
N ALA A 127 -0.46 3.08 -5.94
CA ALA A 127 0.68 2.46 -6.59
C ALA A 127 1.64 1.83 -5.56
N THR A 128 1.94 2.56 -4.48
CA THR A 128 2.81 2.08 -3.40
C THR A 128 2.19 0.88 -2.67
N LEU A 129 0.90 0.97 -2.29
CA LEU A 129 0.19 -0.13 -1.63
C LEU A 129 0.12 -1.38 -2.51
N LYS A 130 -0.09 -1.23 -3.82
CA LYS A 130 -0.07 -2.35 -4.77
C LYS A 130 1.30 -3.03 -4.80
N GLY A 131 2.38 -2.25 -4.82
CA GLY A 131 3.75 -2.79 -4.77
C GLY A 131 4.02 -3.54 -3.46
N LEU A 132 3.63 -2.97 -2.33
CA LEU A 132 3.75 -3.61 -1.01
C LEU A 132 2.94 -4.92 -0.95
N ALA A 133 1.68 -4.92 -1.41
CA ALA A 133 0.86 -6.14 -1.45
C ALA A 133 1.48 -7.23 -2.31
N THR A 134 2.09 -6.88 -3.44
CA THR A 134 2.83 -7.82 -4.28
C THR A 134 4.04 -8.39 -3.55
N THR A 135 4.75 -7.56 -2.78
CA THR A 135 5.89 -7.98 -1.96
C THR A 135 5.46 -8.94 -0.85
N VAL A 136 4.36 -8.63 -0.15
CA VAL A 136 3.77 -9.51 0.89
C VAL A 136 3.41 -10.88 0.30
N LYS A 137 2.77 -10.89 -0.87
CA LYS A 137 2.41 -12.15 -1.55
C LYS A 137 3.64 -12.99 -1.87
N LYS A 138 4.68 -12.38 -2.46
CA LYS A 138 5.94 -13.06 -2.75
C LYS A 138 6.59 -13.64 -1.49
N LEU A 139 6.70 -12.83 -0.43
CA LEU A 139 7.24 -13.26 0.85
C LEU A 139 6.46 -14.47 1.43
N GLY A 140 5.12 -14.41 1.36
CA GLY A 140 4.26 -15.48 1.80
C GLY A 140 4.50 -16.81 1.07
N GLU A 141 4.64 -16.75 -0.27
CA GLU A 141 4.92 -17.91 -1.12
C GLU A 141 6.32 -18.48 -0.87
N GLU A 142 7.36 -17.63 -0.84
CA GLU A 142 8.75 -18.04 -0.66
C GLU A 142 9.01 -18.65 0.72
N GLU A 143 8.39 -18.12 1.77
CA GLU A 143 8.60 -18.59 3.15
C GLU A 143 7.51 -19.52 3.66
N LYS A 144 6.58 -19.91 2.79
CA LYS A 144 5.51 -20.87 3.09
C LYS A 144 4.64 -20.45 4.27
N PHE A 145 4.31 -19.16 4.35
CA PHE A 145 3.30 -18.70 5.28
C PHE A 145 1.93 -19.27 4.91
N THR A 146 1.19 -19.75 5.90
CA THR A 146 -0.19 -20.19 5.70
C THR A 146 -1.12 -18.99 5.50
N VAL A 147 -0.89 -17.93 6.26
CA VAL A 147 -1.63 -16.67 6.15
C VAL A 147 -0.76 -15.50 6.62
N ILE A 148 -0.88 -14.36 5.93
CA ILE A 148 -0.34 -13.08 6.37
C ILE A 148 -1.53 -12.11 6.45
N LEU A 149 -1.75 -11.54 7.63
CA LEU A 149 -2.86 -10.65 7.91
C LEU A 149 -2.40 -9.19 7.84
N GLU A 150 -3.30 -8.29 7.48
CA GLU A 150 -3.09 -6.86 7.68
C GLU A 150 -3.34 -6.49 9.15
N LYS A 151 -2.42 -5.71 9.73
CA LYS A 151 -2.62 -5.19 11.08
C LYS A 151 -3.77 -4.19 11.07
N ASN A 152 -4.85 -4.58 11.72
CA ASN A 152 -6.01 -3.73 11.94
C ASN A 152 -6.38 -3.81 13.42
N GLU A 153 -6.27 -2.71 14.14
CA GLU A 153 -6.51 -2.65 15.59
C GLU A 153 -7.95 -3.05 15.98
N ALA A 154 -8.90 -2.93 15.05
CA ALA A 154 -10.26 -3.40 15.27
C ALA A 154 -10.41 -4.93 15.22
N ILE A 155 -9.44 -5.63 14.62
CA ILE A 155 -9.50 -7.09 14.39
C ILE A 155 -8.41 -7.81 15.17
N LEU A 156 -7.18 -7.27 15.19
CA LEU A 156 -6.02 -7.85 15.86
C LEU A 156 -5.80 -7.19 17.23
N LEU A 157 -6.45 -7.76 18.26
CA LEU A 157 -6.38 -7.25 19.63
C LEU A 157 -5.02 -7.50 20.31
N TYR A 158 -4.35 -8.59 19.93
CA TYR A 158 -3.04 -8.98 20.45
C TYR A 158 -2.25 -9.76 19.41
N THR A 159 -0.98 -9.41 19.25
CA THR A 159 0.00 -10.14 18.45
C THR A 159 1.37 -10.08 19.10
N SER A 160 2.14 -11.16 18.99
CA SER A 160 3.55 -11.15 19.35
C SER A 160 4.37 -10.44 18.28
N ASN A 161 5.41 -9.69 18.67
CA ASN A 161 6.34 -9.08 17.72
C ASN A 161 7.08 -10.11 16.84
N ALA A 162 7.17 -11.36 17.30
CA ALA A 162 7.82 -12.43 16.55
C ALA A 162 7.14 -12.76 15.21
N VAL A 163 5.87 -12.37 15.02
CA VAL A 163 5.11 -12.58 13.79
C VAL A 163 4.89 -11.29 12.97
N ASP A 164 5.51 -10.17 13.40
CA ASP A 164 5.52 -8.89 12.64
C ASP A 164 6.50 -8.99 11.47
N LEU A 165 5.97 -8.89 10.26
CA LEU A 165 6.75 -8.95 9.02
C LEU A 165 6.95 -7.55 8.39
N THR A 166 6.50 -6.49 9.05
CA THR A 166 6.45 -5.15 8.46
C THR A 166 7.81 -4.66 8.01
N ASP A 167 8.83 -4.74 8.89
CA ASP A 167 10.19 -4.26 8.57
C ASP A 167 10.81 -5.07 7.42
N ARG A 168 10.54 -6.37 7.40
CA ARG A 168 11.02 -7.25 6.35
C ARG A 168 10.39 -6.95 4.99
N VAL A 169 9.08 -6.71 4.98
CA VAL A 169 8.35 -6.29 3.76
C VAL A 169 8.90 -4.96 3.25
N ILE A 170 9.14 -3.96 4.13
CA ILE A 170 9.74 -2.69 3.77
C ILE A 170 11.12 -2.89 3.14
N GLN A 171 11.97 -3.72 3.75
CA GLN A 171 13.32 -4.00 3.24
C GLN A 171 13.29 -4.62 1.84
N ILE A 172 12.47 -5.65 1.63
CA ILE A 172 12.33 -6.34 0.34
C ILE A 172 11.77 -5.38 -0.71
N PHE A 173 10.73 -4.63 -0.37
CA PHE A 173 10.11 -3.66 -1.26
C PHE A 173 11.09 -2.58 -1.69
N ASN A 174 11.87 -2.02 -0.75
CA ASN A 174 12.88 -1.01 -1.03
C ASN A 174 14.02 -1.52 -1.90
N SER A 175 14.39 -2.80 -1.82
CA SER A 175 15.43 -3.39 -2.65
C SER A 175 14.94 -3.77 -4.05
N SER A 176 13.67 -4.11 -4.20
CA SER A 176 13.07 -4.44 -5.51
C SER A 176 12.68 -3.21 -6.34
N SER A 177 12.51 -2.04 -5.71
CA SER A 177 12.15 -0.77 -6.37
C SER A 177 13.34 -0.02 -7.00
N VAL A 178 14.53 -0.61 -7.00
CA VAL A 178 15.79 -0.01 -7.53
C VAL A 178 16.09 -0.43 -8.99
N LYS A 179 15.09 -0.98 -9.71
CA LYS A 179 15.26 -1.31 -11.13
C LYS A 179 14.53 -0.34 -12.03
#